data_ccde182fb1734b0f2c3c9a07a81d40ed
#
_entry.id   ccde182fb1734b0f2c3c9a07a81d40ed
#
_cell.length_a   1.000
_cell.length_b   1.000
_cell.length_c   1.000
_cell.angle_alpha   90.00
_cell.angle_beta   90.00
_cell.angle_gamma   90.00
#
_symmetry.space_group_name_H-M   'P 1'
#
loop_
_entity.id
_entity.type
_entity.pdbx_description
1 polymer ?
#
loop_
_entity_poly.entity_id
_entity_poly.type
_entity_poly.pdbx_seq_one_letter_code
_entity_poly.pdbx_strand_id
1 'polypeptide(L)'
;MEEIRIPELTSEQMEELCEIAEKAARKHILSKISSNRISTLDITIDTEGTKPVTVNVDVEVNLSPLMKNYDVKRLVNEASEEAFASIERYLRALTCKSTK
;
A
#
# COMPACT_ATOMS: atom_id res chain seq x y z
N MET A 1 5.50 -6.72 8.00
CA MET A 1 5.09 -5.32 8.09
C MET A 1 6.25 -4.41 7.75
N GLU A 2 6.03 -3.45 6.89
CA GLU A 2 7.07 -2.52 6.46
C GLU A 2 6.61 -1.09 6.71
N GLU A 3 7.58 -0.21 6.87
CA GLU A 3 7.27 1.19 7.10
C GLU A 3 8.23 2.08 6.32
N ILE A 4 7.81 3.29 6.04
CA ILE A 4 8.60 4.28 5.34
C ILE A 4 8.41 5.63 6.04
N ARG A 5 9.48 6.41 6.10
CA ARG A 5 9.43 7.75 6.69
C ARG A 5 9.41 8.79 5.60
N ILE A 6 8.54 9.76 5.76
CA ILE A 6 8.35 10.79 4.75
C ILE A 6 8.34 12.16 5.41
N PRO A 7 8.62 13.22 4.64
CA PRO A 7 8.57 14.57 5.19
C PRO A 7 7.15 14.96 5.52
N GLU A 8 7.01 16.07 6.24
CA GLU A 8 5.70 16.55 6.64
C GLU A 8 4.82 16.84 5.43
N LEU A 9 3.58 16.39 5.48
CA LEU A 9 2.60 16.61 4.43
C LEU A 9 1.35 17.24 5.01
N THR A 10 0.57 17.88 4.16
CA THR A 10 -0.73 18.39 4.59
C THR A 10 -1.69 17.22 4.80
N SER A 11 -2.82 17.51 5.49
CA SER A 11 -3.83 16.48 5.71
C SER A 11 -4.35 15.91 4.40
N GLU A 12 -4.58 16.78 3.42
CA GLU A 12 -5.04 16.35 2.11
C GLU A 12 -4.02 15.45 1.43
N GLN A 13 -2.75 15.83 1.52
CA GLN A 13 -1.68 15.03 0.93
C GLN A 13 -1.56 13.67 1.61
N MET A 14 -1.75 13.64 2.93
CA MET A 14 -1.71 12.38 3.67
C MET A 14 -2.83 11.45 3.24
N GLU A 15 -4.04 11.99 3.10
CA GLU A 15 -5.17 11.20 2.64
C GLU A 15 -4.94 10.65 1.24
N GLU A 16 -4.44 11.50 0.35
CA GLU A 16 -4.16 11.11 -1.02
C GLU A 16 -3.10 10.01 -1.08
N LEU A 17 -2.06 10.15 -0.27
CA LEU A 17 -0.99 9.18 -0.20
C LEU A 17 -1.51 7.81 0.27
N CYS A 18 -2.36 7.82 1.28
CA CYS A 18 -2.94 6.58 1.80
C CYS A 18 -3.83 5.92 0.76
N GLU A 19 -4.61 6.70 0.03
CA GLU A 19 -5.46 6.18 -1.04
C GLU A 19 -4.64 5.54 -2.14
N ILE A 20 -3.58 6.23 -2.55
CA ILE A 20 -2.71 5.74 -3.61
C ILE A 20 -2.07 4.42 -3.21
N ALA A 21 -1.58 4.34 -1.97
CA ALA A 21 -0.94 3.13 -1.47
C ALA A 21 -1.92 1.97 -1.41
N GLU A 22 -3.12 2.23 -0.90
CA GLU A 22 -4.14 1.19 -0.79
C GLU A 22 -4.54 0.67 -2.17
N LYS A 23 -4.76 1.57 -3.11
CA LYS A 23 -5.15 1.18 -4.46
C LYS A 23 -4.06 0.36 -5.14
N ALA A 24 -2.80 0.73 -4.94
CA ALA A 24 -1.69 0.00 -5.56
C ALA A 24 -1.61 -1.43 -5.02
N ALA A 25 -1.75 -1.60 -3.71
CA ALA A 25 -1.72 -2.92 -3.11
C ALA A 25 -2.91 -3.76 -3.59
N ARG A 26 -4.10 -3.19 -3.58
CA ARG A 26 -5.31 -3.88 -3.99
C ARG A 26 -5.22 -4.28 -5.47
N LYS A 27 -4.78 -3.39 -6.31
CA LYS A 27 -4.65 -3.65 -7.74
C LYS A 27 -3.68 -4.80 -8.00
N HIS A 28 -2.57 -4.83 -7.26
CA HIS A 28 -1.61 -5.90 -7.42
C HIS A 28 -2.22 -7.25 -7.09
N ILE A 29 -2.93 -7.33 -5.96
CA ILE A 29 -3.54 -8.58 -5.52
C ILE A 29 -4.59 -9.04 -6.53
N LEU A 30 -5.45 -8.13 -6.98
CA LEU A 30 -6.51 -8.48 -7.90
C LEU A 30 -5.99 -8.80 -9.30
N SER A 31 -4.78 -8.36 -9.63
CA SER A 31 -4.17 -8.74 -10.91
C SER A 31 -3.63 -10.16 -10.88
N LYS A 32 -3.40 -10.71 -9.69
CA LYS A 32 -2.87 -12.06 -9.54
C LYS A 32 -3.96 -13.08 -9.23
N ILE A 33 -5.00 -12.67 -8.53
CA ILE A 33 -6.07 -13.58 -8.09
C ILE A 33 -7.42 -12.92 -8.35
N SER A 34 -8.34 -13.68 -8.93
CA SER A 34 -9.71 -13.20 -9.14
C SER A 34 -10.37 -12.88 -7.81
N SER A 35 -11.20 -11.85 -7.78
CA SER A 35 -11.87 -11.44 -6.56
C SER A 35 -12.76 -12.54 -5.98
N ASN A 36 -13.34 -13.40 -6.83
CA ASN A 36 -14.18 -14.48 -6.33
C ASN A 36 -13.39 -15.63 -5.70
N ARG A 37 -12.05 -15.58 -5.77
CA ARG A 37 -11.20 -16.56 -5.10
C ARG A 37 -10.66 -16.00 -3.78
N ILE A 38 -10.97 -14.76 -3.46
CA ILE A 38 -10.52 -14.10 -2.24
C ILE A 38 -11.66 -14.10 -1.24
N SER A 39 -11.41 -14.68 -0.06
CA SER A 39 -12.39 -14.72 1.00
C SER A 39 -12.46 -13.38 1.72
N THR A 40 -11.31 -12.86 2.11
CA THR A 40 -11.18 -11.55 2.74
C THR A 40 -9.95 -10.84 2.20
N LEU A 41 -10.07 -9.51 2.08
CA LEU A 41 -8.93 -8.68 1.67
C LEU A 41 -9.00 -7.39 2.47
N ASP A 42 -8.00 -7.22 3.35
CA ASP A 42 -7.89 -6.01 4.18
C ASP A 42 -6.56 -5.35 3.93
N ILE A 43 -6.60 -4.08 3.60
CA ILE A 43 -5.38 -3.28 3.40
C ILE A 43 -5.52 -2.07 4.31
N THR A 44 -4.56 -1.94 5.23
CA THR A 44 -4.57 -0.84 6.19
C THR A 44 -3.31 0.00 5.98
N ILE A 45 -3.49 1.29 5.82
CA ILE A 45 -2.38 2.23 5.71
C ILE A 45 -2.47 3.16 6.91
N ASP A 46 -1.49 3.05 7.80
CA ASP A 46 -1.44 3.87 9.01
C ASP A 46 -0.32 4.87 8.92
N THR A 47 -0.56 6.05 9.45
CA THR A 47 0.48 7.07 9.51
C THR A 47 0.67 7.51 10.96
N GLU A 48 1.91 7.77 11.33
CA GLU A 48 2.26 8.21 12.68
C GLU A 48 3.21 9.38 12.62
N GLY A 49 3.01 10.33 13.54
CA GLY A 49 3.89 11.49 13.66
C GLY A 49 3.60 12.53 12.60
N THR A 50 4.32 13.63 12.71
CA THR A 50 4.18 14.73 11.76
C THR A 50 5.51 15.14 11.15
N LYS A 51 6.62 14.92 11.88
CA LYS A 51 7.97 15.30 11.45
C LYS A 51 9.01 14.35 12.00
N PRO A 52 9.41 13.34 11.29
CA PRO A 52 8.91 12.83 10.03
C PRO A 52 7.64 12.02 10.22
N VAL A 53 6.92 11.83 9.14
CA VAL A 53 5.73 10.99 9.16
C VAL A 53 6.17 9.56 8.86
N THR A 54 5.67 8.62 9.64
CA THR A 54 5.93 7.19 9.41
C THR A 54 4.69 6.56 8.81
N VAL A 55 4.86 5.84 7.72
CA VAL A 55 3.75 5.16 7.05
C VAL A 55 3.92 3.66 7.20
N ASN A 56 2.90 3.01 7.73
CA ASN A 56 2.87 1.56 7.88
C ASN A 56 1.84 0.97 6.94
N VAL A 57 2.22 -0.10 6.25
CA VAL A 57 1.32 -0.79 5.33
C VAL A 57 1.09 -2.20 5.86
N ASP A 58 -0.17 -2.55 6.05
CA ASP A 58 -0.56 -3.86 6.52
C ASP A 58 -1.54 -4.47 5.53
N VAL A 59 -1.19 -5.63 4.99
CA VAL A 59 -2.02 -6.32 4.01
C VAL A 59 -2.39 -7.69 4.52
N GLU A 60 -3.68 -7.98 4.54
CA GLU A 60 -4.17 -9.28 4.98
C GLU A 60 -5.06 -9.87 3.89
N VAL A 61 -4.73 -11.07 3.46
CA VAL A 61 -5.48 -11.75 2.41
C VAL A 61 -5.80 -13.17 2.87
N ASN A 62 -7.09 -13.51 2.79
CA ASN A 62 -7.54 -14.87 3.03
C ASN A 62 -8.16 -15.39 1.76
N LEU A 63 -7.67 -16.52 1.29
CA LEU A 63 -8.12 -17.09 0.03
C LEU A 63 -9.14 -18.19 0.25
N SER A 64 -9.90 -18.47 -0.80
CA SER A 64 -10.84 -19.57 -0.81
C SER A 64 -10.10 -20.89 -0.60
N PRO A 65 -10.75 -21.90 0.01
CA PRO A 65 -10.10 -23.22 0.20
C PRO A 65 -9.59 -23.84 -1.09
N LEU A 66 -10.09 -23.40 -2.23
CA LEU A 66 -9.63 -23.89 -3.54
C LEU A 66 -8.21 -23.44 -3.86
N MET A 67 -7.71 -22.44 -3.14
CA MET A 67 -6.39 -21.86 -3.39
C MET A 67 -5.39 -22.23 -2.30
N LYS A 68 -5.52 -23.41 -1.71
CA LYS A 68 -4.73 -23.75 -0.53
C LYS A 68 -3.23 -23.86 -0.75
N ASN A 69 -2.78 -24.04 -1.98
CA ASN A 69 -1.35 -24.12 -2.25
C ASN A 69 -0.75 -22.83 -2.77
N TYR A 70 -1.51 -21.75 -2.75
CA TYR A 70 -1.03 -20.47 -3.22
C TYR A 70 -0.14 -19.81 -2.18
N ASP A 71 0.94 -19.18 -2.64
CA ASP A 71 1.88 -18.50 -1.75
C ASP A 71 1.36 -17.12 -1.38
N VAL A 72 0.51 -17.07 -0.36
CA VAL A 72 -0.12 -15.85 0.11
C VAL A 72 0.91 -14.88 0.67
N LYS A 73 1.91 -15.42 1.38
CA LYS A 73 2.94 -14.57 1.98
C LYS A 73 3.70 -13.78 0.93
N ARG A 74 4.03 -14.42 -0.16
CA ARG A 74 4.72 -13.74 -1.27
C ARG A 74 3.82 -12.67 -1.89
N LEU A 75 2.54 -13.00 -2.07
CA LEU A 75 1.57 -12.08 -2.63
C LEU A 75 1.45 -10.83 -1.76
N VAL A 76 1.35 -11.02 -0.45
CA VAL A 76 1.23 -9.91 0.51
C VAL A 76 2.49 -9.04 0.47
N ASN A 77 3.66 -9.66 0.44
CA ASN A 77 4.91 -8.90 0.36
C ASN A 77 4.99 -8.07 -0.92
N GLU A 78 4.60 -8.66 -2.03
CA GLU A 78 4.61 -7.95 -3.32
C GLU A 78 3.63 -6.78 -3.31
N ALA A 79 2.46 -6.99 -2.71
CA ALA A 79 1.47 -5.92 -2.62
C ALA A 79 1.99 -4.77 -1.77
N SER A 80 2.66 -5.07 -0.67
CA SER A 80 3.26 -4.04 0.19
C SER A 80 4.33 -3.26 -0.57
N GLU A 81 5.15 -3.96 -1.34
CA GLU A 81 6.17 -3.30 -2.16
C GLU A 81 5.56 -2.37 -3.18
N GLU A 82 4.45 -2.79 -3.80
CA GLU A 82 3.75 -1.94 -4.76
C GLU A 82 3.20 -0.69 -4.08
N ALA A 83 2.69 -0.85 -2.86
CA ALA A 83 2.19 0.29 -2.11
C ALA A 83 3.31 1.28 -1.84
N PHE A 84 4.45 0.81 -1.35
CA PHE A 84 5.59 1.70 -1.09
C PHE A 84 6.14 2.33 -2.36
N ALA A 85 6.17 1.59 -3.45
CA ALA A 85 6.62 2.16 -4.72
C ALA A 85 5.71 3.30 -5.17
N SER A 86 4.40 3.13 -4.98
CA SER A 86 3.46 4.19 -5.36
C SER A 86 3.60 5.41 -4.46
N ILE A 87 3.91 5.20 -3.17
CA ILE A 87 4.17 6.30 -2.25
C ILE A 87 5.40 7.08 -2.71
N GLU A 88 6.47 6.38 -3.07
CA GLU A 88 7.67 7.03 -3.55
C GLU A 88 7.42 7.86 -4.80
N ARG A 89 6.65 7.32 -5.73
CA ARG A 89 6.32 8.06 -6.95
C ARG A 89 5.52 9.32 -6.64
N TYR A 90 4.61 9.22 -5.69
CA TYR A 90 3.81 10.37 -5.28
C TYR A 90 4.71 11.45 -4.67
N LEU A 91 5.63 11.05 -3.79
CA LEU A 91 6.53 12.01 -3.15
C LEU A 91 7.46 12.68 -4.16
N ARG A 92 7.93 11.92 -5.13
CA ARG A 92 8.77 12.49 -6.19
C ARG A 92 8.00 13.53 -7.01
N ALA A 93 6.75 13.23 -7.30
CA ALA A 93 5.92 14.17 -8.05
C ALA A 93 5.73 15.46 -7.27
N LEU A 94 5.53 15.38 -5.96
CA LEU A 94 5.41 16.57 -5.12
C LEU A 94 6.70 17.38 -5.12
N THR A 95 7.83 16.68 -4.98
CA THR A 95 9.15 17.33 -4.97
C THR A 95 9.41 18.06 -6.30
N CYS A 96 9.09 17.40 -7.40
CA CYS A 96 9.26 18.02 -8.72
C CYS A 96 8.43 19.28 -8.87
N LYS A 97 7.21 19.26 -8.35
CA LYS A 97 6.34 20.42 -8.41
C LYS A 97 6.85 21.57 -7.55
N SER A 98 7.43 21.25 -6.40
CA SER A 98 7.88 22.28 -5.49
C SER A 98 9.22 22.90 -5.87
N THR A 99 9.96 22.30 -6.79
CA THR A 99 11.24 22.86 -7.22
C THR A 99 11.10 23.94 -8.28
N LYS A 100 9.91 24.25 -8.67
CA LYS A 100 9.70 25.31 -9.67
C LYS A 100 9.63 26.70 -9.10
#